data_08ddb0cafa27ea8a0c842add03b9f41d
#
_entry.id   08ddb0cafa27ea8a0c842add03b9f41d
#
_cell.length_a   1.000
_cell.length_b   1.000
_cell.length_c   1.000
_cell.angle_alpha   90.00
_cell.angle_beta   90.00
_cell.angle_gamma   90.00
#
_symmetry.space_group_name_H-M   'P 1'
#
loop_
_entity.id
_entity.type
_entity.pdbx_description
1 polymer ?
#
loop_
_entity_poly.entity_id
_entity_poly.type
_entity_poly.pdbx_seq_one_letter_code
_entity_poly.pdbx_strand_id
1 'polypeptide(L)'
;MKKKYFWTLYFFSDFLSSTISWLVFNYYRKTYIEKYPFEINEKLVISTLLISAFWIVVYAAFGNYKNVYKKYRIKEITQTLSQSFIGIIFIFFTFLLDDKINSYQDYYSLITVLIALHISLTFIPRILLTSRTVNSIHQKKIGFNTIIIGSEKKAKDIFNEIKNLKKGSGQFIIGYVSNAKSKDLIADTGLEKLGDYHQITKIIEDLEIEEVIIATESDDYKKTNNIINDLANLKVEIKVIADMYSILTGSVKMNSIFGALLISVNPEIMPSWQKTVKRILDLLISTVAIVLLIPVFIVLSILIKIGSKGNIIFKQQRIGLGNKPFKIFKFRSMFLESEKNGPQLSSQNDPRITPLGRFIRKTRLDETPQFFNVIKGDMSLVGPRPERQFFIDEIIKKAPHYKHISNVKPGITSWGQ
;
A
#
# COMPACT_ATOMS: atom_id res chain seq x y z
N MET A 1 17.23 -19.98 -3.97
CA MET A 1 15.85 -19.91 -4.54
C MET A 1 15.51 -18.44 -4.74
N LYS A 2 15.13 -18.01 -5.96
CA LYS A 2 14.89 -16.58 -6.25
C LYS A 2 13.68 -16.08 -5.44
N LYS A 3 13.81 -14.98 -4.73
CA LYS A 3 12.76 -14.32 -3.92
C LYS A 3 11.38 -14.27 -4.65
N LYS A 4 11.41 -14.16 -5.98
CA LYS A 4 10.24 -13.97 -6.84
C LYS A 4 9.18 -15.10 -6.79
N TYR A 5 9.55 -16.30 -6.32
CA TYR A 5 8.66 -17.48 -6.34
C TYR A 5 7.99 -17.81 -4.99
N PHE A 6 8.34 -17.13 -3.90
CA PHE A 6 7.78 -17.50 -2.60
C PHE A 6 6.30 -17.12 -2.45
N TRP A 7 5.86 -16.02 -3.05
CA TRP A 7 4.45 -15.65 -3.01
C TRP A 7 3.55 -16.71 -3.68
N THR A 8 4.07 -17.41 -4.72
CA THR A 8 3.34 -18.48 -5.41
C THR A 8 3.09 -19.67 -4.49
N LEU A 9 4.05 -20.02 -3.63
CA LEU A 9 3.88 -21.10 -2.66
C LEU A 9 2.77 -20.80 -1.66
N TYR A 10 2.68 -19.56 -1.19
CA TYR A 10 1.56 -19.13 -0.32
C TYR A 10 0.24 -19.18 -1.07
N PHE A 11 0.21 -18.70 -2.30
CA PHE A 11 -0.99 -18.71 -3.14
C PHE A 11 -1.53 -20.13 -3.34
N PHE A 12 -0.67 -21.05 -3.79
CA PHE A 12 -1.08 -22.46 -3.99
C PHE A 12 -1.45 -23.16 -2.68
N SER A 13 -0.72 -22.88 -1.60
CA SER A 13 -1.06 -23.40 -0.28
C SER A 13 -2.44 -22.93 0.17
N ASP A 14 -2.76 -21.65 0.02
CA ASP A 14 -4.05 -21.09 0.40
C ASP A 14 -5.19 -21.63 -0.48
N PHE A 15 -4.96 -21.74 -1.78
CA PHE A 15 -5.92 -22.33 -2.70
C PHE A 15 -6.24 -23.78 -2.33
N LEU A 16 -5.21 -24.59 -2.09
CA LEU A 16 -5.39 -26.00 -1.72
C LEU A 16 -6.07 -26.13 -0.35
N SER A 17 -5.65 -25.35 0.63
CA SER A 17 -6.21 -25.36 1.98
C SER A 17 -7.69 -24.97 1.97
N SER A 18 -8.07 -23.95 1.23
CA SER A 18 -9.47 -23.51 1.13
C SER A 18 -10.34 -24.52 0.37
N THR A 19 -9.79 -25.13 -0.69
CA THR A 19 -10.47 -26.19 -1.46
C THR A 19 -10.74 -27.40 -0.57
N ILE A 20 -9.75 -27.91 0.12
CA ILE A 20 -9.89 -29.08 1.02
C ILE A 20 -10.84 -28.74 2.17
N SER A 21 -10.70 -27.56 2.77
CA SER A 21 -11.56 -27.11 3.86
C SER A 21 -13.05 -27.11 3.45
N TRP A 22 -13.36 -26.59 2.29
CA TRP A 22 -14.73 -26.51 1.80
C TRP A 22 -15.30 -27.89 1.43
N LEU A 23 -14.50 -28.75 0.81
CA LEU A 23 -14.92 -30.13 0.48
C LEU A 23 -15.21 -30.96 1.74
N VAL A 24 -14.30 -30.91 2.74
CA VAL A 24 -14.49 -31.61 4.00
C VAL A 24 -15.68 -31.07 4.77
N PHE A 25 -15.85 -29.73 4.77
CA PHE A 25 -17.01 -29.09 5.37
C PHE A 25 -18.33 -29.56 4.71
N ASN A 26 -18.39 -29.59 3.38
CA ASN A 26 -19.60 -30.06 2.67
C ASN A 26 -19.87 -31.55 2.90
N TYR A 27 -18.81 -32.39 3.00
CA TYR A 27 -18.94 -33.77 3.40
C TYR A 27 -19.61 -33.89 4.78
N TYR A 28 -19.07 -33.13 5.76
CA TYR A 28 -19.64 -33.08 7.11
C TYR A 28 -21.11 -32.63 7.11
N ARG A 29 -21.38 -31.50 6.45
CA ARG A 29 -22.73 -30.95 6.34
C ARG A 29 -23.74 -31.94 5.75
N LYS A 30 -23.40 -32.52 4.60
CA LYS A 30 -24.28 -33.50 3.90
C LYS A 30 -24.52 -34.77 4.72
N THR A 31 -23.47 -35.35 5.26
CA THR A 31 -23.54 -36.65 5.94
C THR A 31 -24.13 -36.54 7.34
N TYR A 32 -23.74 -35.56 8.14
CA TYR A 32 -24.10 -35.50 9.56
C TYR A 32 -25.25 -34.56 9.87
N ILE A 33 -25.42 -33.47 9.11
CA ILE A 33 -26.48 -32.48 9.36
C ILE A 33 -27.72 -32.77 8.47
N GLU A 34 -27.52 -32.81 7.14
CA GLU A 34 -28.61 -33.00 6.18
C GLU A 34 -29.01 -34.48 6.06
N LYS A 35 -28.14 -35.43 6.47
CA LYS A 35 -28.36 -36.88 6.38
C LYS A 35 -28.60 -37.42 4.96
N TYR A 36 -27.96 -36.75 3.97
CA TYR A 36 -27.97 -37.20 2.58
C TYR A 36 -26.61 -37.82 2.21
N PRO A 37 -26.54 -38.71 1.21
CA PRO A 37 -25.29 -39.22 0.71
C PRO A 37 -24.45 -38.08 0.09
N PHE A 38 -23.16 -38.13 0.33
CA PHE A 38 -22.23 -37.16 -0.27
C PHE A 38 -21.99 -37.54 -1.73
N GLU A 39 -22.38 -36.66 -2.64
CA GLU A 39 -22.17 -36.82 -4.08
C GLU A 39 -21.42 -35.60 -4.63
N ILE A 40 -20.46 -35.88 -5.53
CA ILE A 40 -19.74 -34.82 -6.23
C ILE A 40 -20.56 -34.41 -7.44
N ASN A 41 -21.28 -33.30 -7.32
CA ASN A 41 -22.09 -32.73 -8.36
C ASN A 41 -21.53 -31.38 -8.84
N GLU A 42 -22.05 -30.89 -9.97
CA GLU A 42 -21.58 -29.59 -10.53
C GLU A 42 -21.71 -28.44 -9.54
N LYS A 43 -22.75 -28.39 -8.72
CA LYS A 43 -22.95 -27.35 -7.71
C LYS A 43 -21.84 -27.36 -6.65
N LEU A 44 -21.40 -28.53 -6.22
CA LEU A 44 -20.31 -28.68 -5.28
C LEU A 44 -18.98 -28.17 -5.91
N VAL A 45 -18.72 -28.53 -7.17
CA VAL A 45 -17.50 -28.09 -7.88
C VAL A 45 -17.50 -26.55 -8.02
N ILE A 46 -18.61 -25.98 -8.50
CA ILE A 46 -18.75 -24.53 -8.66
C ILE A 46 -18.60 -23.81 -7.31
N SER A 47 -19.28 -24.25 -6.26
CA SER A 47 -19.19 -23.66 -4.92
C SER A 47 -17.76 -23.75 -4.37
N THR A 48 -17.07 -24.86 -4.57
CA THR A 48 -15.68 -25.07 -4.14
C THR A 48 -14.74 -24.07 -4.83
N LEU A 49 -14.90 -23.89 -6.14
CA LEU A 49 -14.10 -22.92 -6.90
C LEU A 49 -14.40 -21.47 -6.45
N LEU A 50 -15.66 -21.13 -6.25
CA LEU A 50 -16.08 -19.79 -5.80
C LEU A 50 -15.53 -19.47 -4.40
N ILE A 51 -15.64 -20.41 -3.46
CA ILE A 51 -15.15 -20.23 -2.10
C ILE A 51 -13.61 -20.15 -2.08
N SER A 52 -12.93 -20.98 -2.87
CA SER A 52 -11.48 -20.90 -2.98
C SER A 52 -11.03 -19.58 -3.58
N ALA A 53 -11.70 -19.09 -4.62
CA ALA A 53 -11.45 -17.77 -5.22
C ALA A 53 -11.74 -16.64 -4.21
N PHE A 54 -12.83 -16.71 -3.46
CA PHE A 54 -13.15 -15.77 -2.40
C PHE A 54 -12.01 -15.66 -1.38
N TRP A 55 -11.49 -16.78 -0.87
CA TRP A 55 -10.38 -16.75 0.08
C TRP A 55 -9.09 -16.14 -0.49
N ILE A 56 -8.77 -16.46 -1.74
CA ILE A 56 -7.62 -15.84 -2.42
C ILE A 56 -7.80 -14.32 -2.51
N VAL A 57 -9.00 -13.86 -2.88
CA VAL A 57 -9.31 -12.41 -2.96
C VAL A 57 -9.20 -11.76 -1.57
N VAL A 58 -9.75 -12.38 -0.53
CA VAL A 58 -9.62 -11.88 0.86
C VAL A 58 -8.16 -11.76 1.25
N TYR A 59 -7.36 -12.81 1.07
CA TYR A 59 -5.94 -12.80 1.44
C TYR A 59 -5.11 -11.79 0.62
N ALA A 60 -5.42 -11.64 -0.67
CA ALA A 60 -4.80 -10.61 -1.51
C ALA A 60 -5.17 -9.20 -1.06
N ALA A 61 -6.45 -8.97 -0.71
CA ALA A 61 -6.95 -7.71 -0.20
C ALA A 61 -6.25 -7.27 1.10
N PHE A 62 -5.98 -8.22 1.99
CA PHE A 62 -5.21 -7.98 3.21
C PHE A 62 -3.68 -7.90 2.98
N GLY A 63 -3.21 -8.12 1.76
CA GLY A 63 -1.80 -7.99 1.38
C GLY A 63 -0.93 -9.17 1.81
N ASN A 64 -1.51 -10.35 2.02
CA ASN A 64 -0.77 -11.53 2.47
C ASN A 64 0.31 -11.99 1.50
N TYR A 65 0.17 -11.70 0.22
CA TYR A 65 1.14 -12.05 -0.82
C TYR A 65 2.21 -10.97 -1.05
N LYS A 66 2.11 -9.82 -0.33
CA LYS A 66 3.11 -8.76 -0.39
C LYS A 66 4.16 -8.97 0.69
N ASN A 67 5.42 -8.66 0.35
CA ASN A 67 6.54 -8.67 1.31
C ASN A 67 6.62 -9.95 2.17
N VAL A 68 6.40 -11.11 1.55
CA VAL A 68 6.34 -12.43 2.20
C VAL A 68 7.59 -12.70 3.06
N TYR A 69 8.76 -12.16 2.65
CA TYR A 69 10.02 -12.31 3.38
C TYR A 69 10.14 -11.48 4.65
N LYS A 70 9.32 -10.42 4.78
CA LYS A 70 9.29 -9.53 5.94
C LYS A 70 8.24 -9.95 6.97
N LYS A 71 7.65 -11.13 6.79
CA LYS A 71 6.70 -11.69 7.73
C LYS A 71 7.42 -12.37 8.91
N TYR A 72 6.88 -12.20 10.08
CA TYR A 72 7.27 -12.89 11.30
C TYR A 72 6.10 -13.71 11.83
N ARG A 73 6.41 -14.76 12.60
CA ARG A 73 5.43 -15.77 13.03
C ARG A 73 4.21 -15.17 13.73
N ILE A 74 4.41 -14.23 14.67
CA ILE A 74 3.30 -13.59 15.42
C ILE A 74 2.35 -12.84 14.46
N LYS A 75 2.90 -12.12 13.48
CA LYS A 75 2.09 -11.43 12.47
C LYS A 75 1.29 -12.40 11.62
N GLU A 76 1.87 -13.54 11.23
CA GLU A 76 1.16 -14.56 10.46
C GLU A 76 0.01 -15.16 11.27
N ILE A 77 0.22 -15.45 12.57
CA ILE A 77 -0.82 -15.96 13.47
C ILE A 77 -2.00 -14.98 13.53
N THR A 78 -1.73 -13.74 13.92
CA THR A 78 -2.79 -12.73 14.11
C THR A 78 -3.52 -12.42 12.81
N GLN A 79 -2.81 -12.34 11.68
CA GLN A 79 -3.42 -12.09 10.37
C GLN A 79 -4.28 -13.26 9.92
N THR A 80 -3.80 -14.49 10.02
CA THR A 80 -4.56 -15.67 9.59
C THR A 80 -5.83 -15.84 10.42
N LEU A 81 -5.74 -15.72 11.74
CA LEU A 81 -6.90 -15.85 12.62
C LEU A 81 -7.96 -14.78 12.35
N SER A 82 -7.56 -13.50 12.31
CA SER A 82 -8.51 -12.40 12.09
C SER A 82 -9.17 -12.45 10.72
N GLN A 83 -8.43 -12.79 9.68
CA GLN A 83 -8.95 -12.88 8.32
C GLN A 83 -9.88 -14.07 8.16
N SER A 84 -9.50 -15.24 8.71
CA SER A 84 -10.34 -16.43 8.70
C SER A 84 -11.66 -16.17 9.41
N PHE A 85 -11.61 -15.52 10.59
CA PHE A 85 -12.83 -15.20 11.33
C PHE A 85 -13.78 -14.27 10.53
N ILE A 86 -13.25 -13.20 9.95
CA ILE A 86 -14.04 -12.26 9.12
C ILE A 86 -14.63 -12.97 7.90
N GLY A 87 -13.81 -13.76 7.19
CA GLY A 87 -14.27 -14.46 5.98
C GLY A 87 -15.30 -15.55 6.27
N ILE A 88 -15.16 -16.28 7.39
CA ILE A 88 -16.12 -17.30 7.78
C ILE A 88 -17.47 -16.68 8.16
N ILE A 89 -17.45 -15.56 8.90
CA ILE A 89 -18.69 -14.82 9.21
C ILE A 89 -19.37 -14.41 7.91
N PHE A 90 -18.62 -13.89 6.93
CA PHE A 90 -19.19 -13.52 5.64
C PHE A 90 -19.80 -14.72 4.91
N ILE A 91 -19.09 -15.86 4.84
CA ILE A 91 -19.60 -17.09 4.22
C ILE A 91 -20.85 -17.59 4.94
N PHE A 92 -20.85 -17.55 6.26
CA PHE A 92 -22.00 -17.99 7.07
C PHE A 92 -23.26 -17.18 6.72
N PHE A 93 -23.17 -15.85 6.74
CA PHE A 93 -24.33 -14.99 6.47
C PHE A 93 -24.78 -15.00 4.99
N THR A 94 -23.89 -15.29 4.04
CA THR A 94 -24.23 -15.27 2.61
C THR A 94 -24.66 -16.60 2.05
N PHE A 95 -24.17 -17.71 2.60
CA PHE A 95 -24.35 -19.04 2.00
C PHE A 95 -24.98 -20.08 2.93
N LEU A 96 -24.89 -19.89 4.25
CA LEU A 96 -25.34 -20.91 5.20
C LEU A 96 -26.62 -20.54 5.94
N LEU A 97 -27.00 -19.27 5.94
CA LEU A 97 -28.17 -18.80 6.69
C LEU A 97 -29.49 -19.16 5.99
N ASP A 98 -29.48 -19.24 4.65
CA ASP A 98 -30.66 -19.57 3.82
C ASP A 98 -30.92 -21.07 3.71
N ASP A 99 -30.07 -21.91 4.30
CA ASP A 99 -30.27 -23.37 4.26
C ASP A 99 -31.46 -23.78 5.11
N LYS A 100 -32.26 -24.70 4.60
CA LYS A 100 -33.37 -25.34 5.34
C LYS A 100 -32.78 -26.29 6.40
N ILE A 101 -32.47 -25.75 7.57
CA ILE A 101 -31.90 -26.48 8.70
C ILE A 101 -33.01 -26.65 9.75
N ASN A 102 -33.12 -27.84 10.32
CA ASN A 102 -34.22 -28.19 11.24
C ASN A 102 -34.05 -27.65 12.66
N SER A 103 -32.81 -27.27 13.05
CA SER A 103 -32.50 -26.80 14.40
C SER A 103 -31.47 -25.68 14.40
N TYR A 104 -31.65 -24.67 15.26
CA TYR A 104 -30.62 -23.63 15.47
C TYR A 104 -29.29 -24.19 15.97
N GLN A 105 -29.29 -25.38 16.61
CA GLN A 105 -28.06 -26.04 17.07
C GLN A 105 -27.18 -26.49 15.89
N ASP A 106 -27.77 -26.80 14.76
CA ASP A 106 -27.05 -27.21 13.56
C ASP A 106 -26.23 -26.04 12.98
N TYR A 107 -26.74 -24.81 13.07
CA TYR A 107 -26.00 -23.63 12.67
C TYR A 107 -24.72 -23.43 13.52
N TYR A 108 -24.78 -23.65 14.85
CA TYR A 108 -23.60 -23.57 15.69
C TYR A 108 -22.59 -24.66 15.35
N SER A 109 -23.06 -25.85 15.05
CA SER A 109 -22.21 -26.97 14.63
C SER A 109 -21.52 -26.67 13.30
N LEU A 110 -22.25 -26.15 12.31
CA LEU A 110 -21.72 -25.80 11.00
C LEU A 110 -20.66 -24.70 11.09
N ILE A 111 -20.93 -23.61 11.81
CA ILE A 111 -19.96 -22.52 11.92
C ILE A 111 -18.71 -22.97 12.69
N THR A 112 -18.87 -23.75 13.75
CA THR A 112 -17.75 -24.24 14.55
C THR A 112 -16.84 -25.19 13.74
N VAL A 113 -17.44 -26.12 12.98
CA VAL A 113 -16.69 -27.04 12.13
C VAL A 113 -16.00 -26.28 10.98
N LEU A 114 -16.67 -25.31 10.37
CA LEU A 114 -16.08 -24.50 9.32
C LEU A 114 -14.89 -23.67 9.84
N ILE A 115 -15.02 -23.08 11.04
CA ILE A 115 -13.93 -22.36 11.72
C ILE A 115 -12.76 -23.30 11.96
N ALA A 116 -13.00 -24.45 12.59
CA ALA A 116 -11.96 -25.41 12.95
C ALA A 116 -11.22 -25.93 11.72
N LEU A 117 -11.96 -26.36 10.68
CA LEU A 117 -11.37 -26.87 9.44
C LEU A 117 -10.58 -25.82 8.71
N HIS A 118 -11.19 -24.66 8.47
CA HIS A 118 -10.53 -23.62 7.67
C HIS A 118 -9.28 -23.07 8.38
N ILE A 119 -9.39 -22.75 9.67
CA ILE A 119 -8.24 -22.24 10.43
C ILE A 119 -7.12 -23.30 10.46
N SER A 120 -7.42 -24.55 10.80
CA SER A 120 -6.37 -25.59 10.90
C SER A 120 -5.67 -25.82 9.58
N LEU A 121 -6.45 -26.01 8.49
CA LEU A 121 -5.89 -26.30 7.17
C LEU A 121 -5.14 -25.11 6.55
N THR A 122 -5.51 -23.89 6.90
CA THR A 122 -4.82 -22.68 6.38
C THR A 122 -3.64 -22.28 7.25
N PHE A 123 -3.78 -22.33 8.57
CA PHE A 123 -2.77 -21.89 9.51
C PHE A 123 -1.52 -22.77 9.48
N ILE A 124 -1.68 -24.10 9.49
CA ILE A 124 -0.55 -25.03 9.57
C ILE A 124 0.43 -24.84 8.38
N PRO A 125 -0.01 -24.88 7.11
CA PRO A 125 0.90 -24.64 5.99
C PRO A 125 1.54 -23.25 6.01
N ARG A 126 0.78 -22.20 6.37
CA ARG A 126 1.29 -20.83 6.44
C ARG A 126 2.38 -20.69 7.49
N ILE A 127 2.18 -21.22 8.70
CA ILE A 127 3.20 -21.12 9.75
C ILE A 127 4.47 -21.93 9.40
N LEU A 128 4.32 -23.04 8.69
CA LEU A 128 5.45 -23.82 8.19
C LEU A 128 6.23 -23.03 7.13
N LEU A 129 5.55 -22.42 6.14
CA LEU A 129 6.18 -21.60 5.11
C LEU A 129 6.89 -20.40 5.72
N THR A 130 6.21 -19.67 6.64
CA THR A 130 6.79 -18.53 7.34
C THR A 130 8.00 -18.96 8.18
N SER A 131 7.90 -20.08 8.89
CA SER A 131 9.03 -20.61 9.69
C SER A 131 10.23 -20.99 8.83
N ARG A 132 10.01 -21.61 7.66
CA ARG A 132 11.09 -21.90 6.70
C ARG A 132 11.75 -20.62 6.21
N THR A 133 10.96 -19.59 5.87
CA THR A 133 11.48 -18.29 5.42
C THR A 133 12.30 -17.63 6.51
N VAL A 134 11.77 -17.52 7.74
CA VAL A 134 12.49 -16.96 8.90
C VAL A 134 13.77 -17.73 9.19
N ASN A 135 13.74 -19.06 9.16
CA ASN A 135 14.93 -19.88 9.37
C ASN A 135 15.99 -19.66 8.26
N SER A 136 15.57 -19.50 7.01
CA SER A 136 16.48 -19.19 5.90
C SER A 136 17.14 -17.82 6.05
N ILE A 137 16.43 -16.84 6.59
CA ILE A 137 16.98 -15.52 6.95
C ILE A 137 17.99 -15.66 8.10
N HIS A 138 17.63 -16.37 9.17
CA HIS A 138 18.53 -16.60 10.31
C HIS A 138 19.80 -17.34 9.91
N GLN A 139 19.72 -18.23 8.92
CA GLN A 139 20.88 -18.95 8.36
C GLN A 139 21.65 -18.11 7.33
N LYS A 140 21.32 -16.83 7.14
CA LYS A 140 21.96 -15.91 6.17
C LYS A 140 21.88 -16.41 4.71
N LYS A 141 20.91 -17.30 4.38
CA LYS A 141 20.68 -17.79 3.00
C LYS A 141 19.86 -16.81 2.15
N ILE A 142 19.02 -16.04 2.80
CA ILE A 142 18.16 -15.02 2.19
C ILE A 142 18.33 -13.74 2.98
N GLY A 143 18.47 -12.61 2.27
CA GLY A 143 18.56 -11.29 2.87
C GLY A 143 18.23 -10.19 1.86
N PHE A 144 18.28 -8.97 2.34
CA PHE A 144 17.99 -7.74 1.60
C PHE A 144 19.28 -7.01 1.34
N ASN A 145 19.50 -6.61 0.09
CA ASN A 145 20.64 -5.78 -0.29
C ASN A 145 20.53 -4.46 0.47
N THR A 146 21.48 -4.23 1.37
CA THR A 146 21.44 -3.11 2.31
C THR A 146 22.71 -2.26 2.17
N ILE A 147 22.56 -0.94 2.17
CA ILE A 147 23.68 0.00 2.27
C ILE A 147 23.57 0.83 3.54
N ILE A 148 24.72 1.29 4.04
CA ILE A 148 24.80 2.20 5.18
C ILE A 148 25.11 3.60 4.66
N ILE A 149 24.34 4.60 5.09
CA ILE A 149 24.65 6.02 4.86
C ILE A 149 25.30 6.57 6.12
N GLY A 150 26.56 6.89 6.02
CA GLY A 150 27.40 7.38 7.10
C GLY A 150 28.73 6.65 7.13
N SER A 151 29.73 7.27 7.75
CA SER A 151 31.10 6.73 7.82
C SER A 151 31.73 6.86 9.21
N GLU A 152 31.00 7.46 10.14
CA GLU A 152 31.48 7.77 11.48
C GLU A 152 31.23 6.61 12.45
N LYS A 153 31.36 6.85 13.77
CA LYS A 153 31.27 5.83 14.80
C LYS A 153 29.99 5.03 14.75
N LYS A 154 28.84 5.68 14.62
CA LYS A 154 27.53 5.00 14.55
C LYS A 154 27.42 4.03 13.38
N ALA A 155 27.96 4.40 12.21
CA ALA A 155 27.98 3.53 11.04
C ALA A 155 28.87 2.30 11.27
N LYS A 156 30.02 2.48 11.93
CA LYS A 156 30.93 1.38 12.31
C LYS A 156 30.27 0.45 13.33
N ASP A 157 29.65 1.02 14.36
CA ASP A 157 29.02 0.26 15.43
C ASP A 157 27.86 -0.59 14.90
N ILE A 158 26.96 -0.01 14.09
CA ILE A 158 25.82 -0.74 13.51
C ILE A 158 26.27 -1.84 12.55
N PHE A 159 27.33 -1.59 11.75
CA PHE A 159 27.89 -2.60 10.88
C PHE A 159 28.44 -3.79 11.69
N ASN A 160 29.23 -3.52 12.74
CA ASN A 160 29.79 -4.55 13.61
C ASN A 160 28.69 -5.31 14.36
N GLU A 161 27.66 -4.61 14.83
CA GLU A 161 26.51 -5.23 15.48
C GLU A 161 25.82 -6.24 14.53
N ILE A 162 25.48 -5.82 13.31
CA ILE A 162 24.82 -6.67 12.31
C ILE A 162 25.71 -7.84 11.90
N LYS A 163 27.02 -7.61 11.70
CA LYS A 163 28.00 -8.63 11.31
C LYS A 163 28.15 -9.71 12.37
N ASN A 164 28.18 -9.30 13.64
CA ASN A 164 28.41 -10.18 14.80
C ASN A 164 27.15 -10.92 15.27
N LEU A 165 25.97 -10.64 14.71
CA LEU A 165 24.77 -11.37 15.03
C LEU A 165 24.93 -12.85 14.70
N LYS A 166 24.73 -13.71 15.71
CA LYS A 166 24.73 -15.18 15.56
C LYS A 166 23.65 -15.64 14.57
N LYS A 167 22.48 -15.00 14.61
CA LYS A 167 21.38 -15.25 13.66
C LYS A 167 21.27 -14.06 12.71
N GLY A 168 21.20 -14.32 11.42
CA GLY A 168 21.04 -13.27 10.42
C GLY A 168 19.77 -12.46 10.68
N SER A 169 19.88 -11.14 10.60
CA SER A 169 18.76 -10.18 10.73
C SER A 169 18.08 -9.88 9.38
N GLY A 170 18.60 -10.48 8.31
CA GLY A 170 18.10 -10.31 6.95
C GLY A 170 18.80 -9.22 6.15
N GLN A 171 19.68 -8.41 6.75
CA GLN A 171 20.46 -7.42 6.03
C GLN A 171 21.74 -8.04 5.45
N PHE A 172 21.96 -7.89 4.13
CA PHE A 172 23.22 -8.10 3.47
C PHE A 172 23.85 -6.74 3.17
N ILE A 173 24.79 -6.31 4.02
CA ILE A 173 25.44 -5.03 3.86
C ILE A 173 26.43 -5.15 2.71
N ILE A 174 26.16 -4.46 1.60
CA ILE A 174 26.97 -4.48 0.38
C ILE A 174 28.09 -3.44 0.48
N GLY A 175 27.81 -2.27 1.06
CA GLY A 175 28.77 -1.20 1.19
C GLY A 175 28.18 0.00 1.93
N TYR A 176 28.94 1.09 1.93
CA TYR A 176 28.48 2.34 2.54
C TYR A 176 28.64 3.53 1.59
N VAL A 177 27.87 4.57 1.86
CA VAL A 177 27.89 5.86 1.16
C VAL A 177 28.21 6.95 2.16
N SER A 178 29.22 7.78 1.86
CA SER A 178 29.60 8.90 2.73
C SER A 178 30.12 10.07 1.93
N ASN A 179 29.94 11.30 2.44
CA ASN A 179 30.55 12.48 1.83
C ASN A 179 32.08 12.49 2.06
N ALA A 180 32.86 12.95 1.08
CA ALA A 180 34.34 12.96 1.08
C ALA A 180 35.01 13.71 2.25
N LYS A 181 34.25 14.48 3.05
CA LYS A 181 34.75 15.29 4.17
C LYS A 181 34.60 14.65 5.55
N SER A 182 33.97 13.47 5.66
CA SER A 182 33.78 12.81 6.95
C SER A 182 34.90 11.85 7.28
N LYS A 183 35.23 11.68 8.59
CA LYS A 183 36.13 10.64 9.05
C LYS A 183 35.60 9.28 8.69
N ASP A 184 36.29 8.53 7.85
CA ASP A 184 35.90 7.20 7.39
C ASP A 184 36.28 6.10 8.40
N LEU A 185 35.65 6.12 9.59
CA LEU A 185 35.89 5.10 10.61
C LEU A 185 35.36 3.72 10.23
N ILE A 186 34.34 3.65 9.35
CA ILE A 186 33.79 2.38 8.86
C ILE A 186 34.72 1.70 7.87
N ALA A 187 35.61 2.45 7.20
CA ALA A 187 36.59 1.90 6.27
C ALA A 187 37.53 0.86 6.95
N ASP A 188 37.86 1.05 8.25
CA ASP A 188 38.63 0.09 9.03
C ASP A 188 38.00 -1.29 9.13
N THR A 189 36.72 -1.41 8.86
CA THR A 189 35.97 -2.69 8.93
C THR A 189 36.12 -3.55 7.68
N GLY A 190 36.75 -3.00 6.62
CA GLY A 190 36.88 -3.64 5.30
C GLY A 190 35.62 -3.55 4.45
N LEU A 191 34.61 -2.72 4.85
CA LEU A 191 33.42 -2.51 4.04
C LEU A 191 33.73 -1.56 2.88
N GLU A 192 33.26 -1.87 1.68
CA GLU A 192 33.52 -1.11 0.47
C GLU A 192 32.75 0.23 0.46
N LYS A 193 33.44 1.31 0.10
CA LYS A 193 32.81 2.61 -0.18
C LYS A 193 32.25 2.60 -1.60
N LEU A 194 30.92 2.69 -1.73
CA LEU A 194 30.21 2.63 -3.02
C LEU A 194 30.17 3.98 -3.75
N GLY A 195 30.39 5.07 -3.03
CA GLY A 195 30.40 6.42 -3.59
C GLY A 195 29.98 7.49 -2.60
N ASP A 196 29.73 8.68 -3.15
CA ASP A 196 29.26 9.83 -2.40
C ASP A 196 27.74 9.92 -2.39
N TYR A 197 27.20 10.68 -1.41
CA TYR A 197 25.75 10.84 -1.23
C TYR A 197 25.02 11.34 -2.50
N HIS A 198 25.64 12.18 -3.32
CA HIS A 198 25.04 12.68 -4.57
C HIS A 198 24.78 11.57 -5.61
N GLN A 199 25.46 10.44 -5.50
CA GLN A 199 25.33 9.29 -6.40
C GLN A 199 24.35 8.24 -5.89
N ILE A 200 23.69 8.48 -4.75
CA ILE A 200 22.91 7.46 -4.03
C ILE A 200 21.77 6.87 -4.87
N THR A 201 21.08 7.68 -5.67
CA THR A 201 19.99 7.21 -6.54
C THR A 201 20.50 6.19 -7.56
N LYS A 202 21.65 6.48 -8.19
CA LYS A 202 22.27 5.57 -9.15
C LYS A 202 22.76 4.29 -8.47
N ILE A 203 23.39 4.40 -7.30
CA ILE A 203 23.87 3.24 -6.52
C ILE A 203 22.69 2.33 -6.15
N ILE A 204 21.57 2.90 -5.75
CA ILE A 204 20.37 2.15 -5.40
C ILE A 204 19.80 1.36 -6.59
N GLU A 205 19.78 1.98 -7.78
CA GLU A 205 19.26 1.36 -8.99
C GLU A 205 20.23 0.30 -9.54
N ASP A 206 21.52 0.62 -9.65
CA ASP A 206 22.53 -0.27 -10.23
C ASP A 206 22.76 -1.53 -9.38
N LEU A 207 22.74 -1.43 -8.06
CA LEU A 207 22.98 -2.54 -7.13
C LEU A 207 21.69 -3.18 -6.58
N GLU A 208 20.52 -2.81 -7.11
CA GLU A 208 19.21 -3.30 -6.67
C GLU A 208 19.07 -3.25 -5.13
N ILE A 209 19.39 -2.10 -4.53
CA ILE A 209 19.32 -1.91 -3.08
C ILE A 209 17.86 -1.94 -2.62
N GLU A 210 17.59 -2.76 -1.60
CA GLU A 210 16.24 -2.94 -1.03
C GLU A 210 16.07 -2.20 0.31
N GLU A 211 17.16 -1.99 1.05
CA GLU A 211 17.17 -1.32 2.36
C GLU A 211 18.33 -0.32 2.46
N VAL A 212 18.07 0.79 3.14
CA VAL A 212 19.05 1.83 3.43
C VAL A 212 19.04 2.08 4.92
N ILE A 213 20.21 1.96 5.57
CA ILE A 213 20.38 2.29 7.00
C ILE A 213 21.06 3.66 7.10
N ILE A 214 20.37 4.63 7.67
CA ILE A 214 20.92 5.94 7.93
C ILE A 214 21.59 5.92 9.31
N ALA A 215 22.91 6.05 9.30
CA ALA A 215 23.77 5.98 10.47
C ALA A 215 24.59 7.27 10.63
N THR A 216 23.92 8.43 10.58
CA THR A 216 24.51 9.74 10.82
C THR A 216 24.62 10.01 12.31
N GLU A 217 25.59 10.86 12.73
CA GLU A 217 25.71 11.28 14.13
C GLU A 217 24.47 12.06 14.59
N SER A 218 24.17 12.01 15.90
CA SER A 218 22.89 12.47 16.46
C SER A 218 22.61 13.96 16.32
N ASP A 219 23.63 14.78 16.09
CA ASP A 219 23.48 16.24 16.14
C ASP A 219 23.00 16.84 14.80
N ASP A 220 22.88 16.03 13.75
CA ASP A 220 22.52 16.51 12.42
C ASP A 220 21.13 16.01 11.96
N TYR A 221 20.09 16.32 12.74
CA TYR A 221 18.71 16.05 12.37
C TYR A 221 18.32 16.64 11.00
N LYS A 222 18.88 17.80 10.65
CA LYS A 222 18.60 18.45 9.35
C LYS A 222 19.14 17.60 8.20
N LYS A 223 20.36 17.07 8.34
CA LYS A 223 20.96 16.20 7.34
C LYS A 223 20.21 14.88 7.19
N THR A 224 19.87 14.25 8.31
CA THR A 224 19.05 13.03 8.32
C THR A 224 17.71 13.25 7.62
N ASN A 225 17.00 14.34 7.92
CA ASN A 225 15.74 14.68 7.26
C ASN A 225 15.89 14.95 5.76
N ASN A 226 16.97 15.61 5.35
CA ASN A 226 17.26 15.82 3.93
C ASN A 226 17.49 14.50 3.21
N ILE A 227 18.26 13.58 3.81
CA ILE A 227 18.48 12.23 3.28
C ILE A 227 17.17 11.47 3.14
N ILE A 228 16.33 11.49 4.16
CA ILE A 228 15.01 10.85 4.13
C ILE A 228 14.14 11.43 3.00
N ASN A 229 14.12 12.77 2.86
CA ASN A 229 13.35 13.45 1.82
C ASN A 229 13.85 13.10 0.40
N ASP A 230 15.15 12.95 0.21
CA ASP A 230 15.72 12.60 -1.10
C ASP A 230 15.46 11.14 -1.46
N LEU A 231 15.43 10.24 -0.47
CA LEU A 231 15.12 8.82 -0.64
C LEU A 231 13.61 8.54 -0.70
N ALA A 232 12.75 9.49 -0.34
CA ALA A 232 11.30 9.29 -0.18
C ALA A 232 10.60 8.76 -1.45
N ASN A 233 11.11 9.09 -2.63
CA ASN A 233 10.56 8.67 -3.92
C ASN A 233 11.16 7.37 -4.46
N LEU A 234 12.19 6.84 -3.81
CA LEU A 234 12.83 5.58 -4.20
C LEU A 234 12.10 4.40 -3.54
N LYS A 235 12.09 3.26 -4.22
CA LYS A 235 11.44 2.04 -3.73
C LYS A 235 12.33 1.27 -2.76
N VAL A 236 12.88 1.95 -1.77
CA VAL A 236 13.74 1.37 -0.74
C VAL A 236 13.14 1.52 0.63
N GLU A 237 13.40 0.58 1.52
CA GLU A 237 13.04 0.72 2.93
C GLU A 237 14.11 1.50 3.65
N ILE A 238 13.73 2.65 4.21
CA ILE A 238 14.64 3.50 4.96
C ILE A 238 14.57 3.11 6.43
N LYS A 239 15.72 2.82 7.02
CA LYS A 239 15.88 2.53 8.45
C LYS A 239 16.82 3.54 9.08
N VAL A 240 16.48 4.01 10.27
CA VAL A 240 17.34 4.86 11.10
C VAL A 240 17.69 4.12 12.37
N ILE A 241 18.86 4.41 12.92
CA ILE A 241 19.25 3.90 14.23
C ILE A 241 18.33 4.54 15.28
N ALA A 242 17.72 3.70 16.12
CA ALA A 242 16.87 4.17 17.20
C ALA A 242 17.69 4.96 18.23
N ASP A 243 17.25 6.17 18.57
CA ASP A 243 17.76 6.88 19.72
C ASP A 243 17.09 6.32 20.99
N MET A 244 17.87 6.12 22.04
CA MET A 244 17.38 5.57 23.32
C MET A 244 16.22 6.38 23.90
N TYR A 245 16.22 7.70 23.73
CA TYR A 245 15.15 8.58 24.14
C TYR A 245 13.83 8.29 23.43
N SER A 246 13.87 8.09 22.10
CA SER A 246 12.70 7.75 21.30
C SER A 246 12.09 6.38 21.66
N ILE A 247 12.93 5.45 22.13
CA ILE A 247 12.51 4.14 22.62
C ILE A 247 11.82 4.28 23.97
N LEU A 248 12.45 4.99 24.93
CA LEU A 248 11.95 5.14 26.30
C LEU A 248 10.63 5.92 26.35
N THR A 249 10.45 6.91 25.47
CA THR A 249 9.21 7.70 25.36
C THR A 249 8.09 6.97 24.65
N GLY A 250 8.32 5.75 24.13
CA GLY A 250 7.31 4.98 23.39
C GLY A 250 6.89 5.62 22.06
N SER A 251 7.58 6.67 21.60
CA SER A 251 7.27 7.38 20.36
C SER A 251 7.56 6.55 19.12
N VAL A 252 8.27 5.43 19.27
CA VAL A 252 8.65 4.55 18.16
C VAL A 252 8.27 3.10 18.46
N LYS A 253 7.61 2.45 17.51
CA LYS A 253 7.36 0.99 17.54
C LYS A 253 8.60 0.27 17.03
N MET A 254 9.25 -0.53 17.89
CA MET A 254 10.30 -1.43 17.45
C MET A 254 9.71 -2.55 16.59
N ASN A 255 10.21 -2.68 15.36
CA ASN A 255 9.78 -3.74 14.44
C ASN A 255 10.63 -5.02 14.53
N SER A 256 11.74 -4.98 15.27
CA SER A 256 12.62 -6.15 15.44
C SER A 256 12.89 -6.40 16.93
N ILE A 257 12.56 -7.61 17.36
CA ILE A 257 12.87 -8.09 18.74
C ILE A 257 14.31 -8.62 18.80
N PHE A 258 14.90 -8.96 17.66
CA PHE A 258 16.25 -9.54 17.56
C PHE A 258 17.07 -8.75 16.56
N GLY A 259 18.16 -8.15 17.02
CA GLY A 259 19.14 -7.46 16.18
C GLY A 259 19.27 -5.97 16.49
N ALA A 260 19.99 -5.27 15.66
CA ALA A 260 20.22 -3.84 15.77
C ALA A 260 18.92 -3.04 15.92
N LEU A 261 18.93 -2.07 16.82
CA LEU A 261 17.77 -1.21 17.11
C LEU A 261 17.52 -0.25 15.95
N LEU A 262 16.87 -0.75 14.90
CA LEU A 262 16.55 -0.01 13.68
C LEU A 262 15.05 0.30 13.61
N ILE A 263 14.74 1.56 13.27
CA ILE A 263 13.40 2.07 13.08
C ILE A 263 13.16 2.23 11.58
N SER A 264 12.06 1.68 11.05
CA SER A 264 11.64 1.94 9.67
C SER A 264 10.96 3.31 9.58
N VAL A 265 11.52 4.19 8.74
CA VAL A 265 11.04 5.58 8.58
C VAL A 265 9.89 5.71 7.57
N ASN A 266 9.74 4.73 6.68
CA ASN A 266 8.64 4.67 5.73
C ASN A 266 7.61 3.61 6.17
N PRO A 267 6.89 3.79 7.30
CA PRO A 267 5.78 2.92 7.59
C PRO A 267 4.75 3.09 6.46
N GLU A 268 4.19 1.99 5.99
CA GLU A 268 3.04 2.10 5.09
C GLU A 268 2.00 2.99 5.76
N ILE A 269 1.71 4.16 5.15
CA ILE A 269 0.75 5.16 5.67
C ILE A 269 -0.60 4.51 5.95
N MET A 270 -0.94 3.46 5.20
CA MET A 270 -2.22 2.76 5.31
C MET A 270 -2.01 1.26 5.12
N PRO A 271 -2.45 0.40 6.05
CA PRO A 271 -2.43 -1.05 5.88
C PRO A 271 -3.13 -1.51 4.60
N SER A 272 -2.72 -2.64 4.04
CA SER A 272 -3.24 -3.12 2.75
C SER A 272 -4.76 -3.29 2.75
N TRP A 273 -5.36 -3.77 3.83
CA TRP A 273 -6.82 -3.93 3.93
C TRP A 273 -7.56 -2.59 3.87
N GLN A 274 -7.03 -1.55 4.53
CA GLN A 274 -7.62 -0.20 4.47
C GLN A 274 -7.53 0.36 3.05
N LYS A 275 -6.38 0.17 2.36
CA LYS A 275 -6.23 0.56 0.95
C LYS A 275 -7.29 -0.12 0.07
N THR A 276 -7.57 -1.41 0.32
CA THR A 276 -8.55 -2.18 -0.43
C THR A 276 -9.98 -1.73 -0.14
N VAL A 277 -10.35 -1.61 1.13
CA VAL A 277 -11.69 -1.10 1.54
C VAL A 277 -11.91 0.30 0.98
N LYS A 278 -10.94 1.19 1.14
CA LYS A 278 -10.99 2.54 0.57
C LYS A 278 -11.20 2.50 -0.95
N ARG A 279 -10.49 1.62 -1.66
CA ARG A 279 -10.64 1.50 -3.12
C ARG A 279 -12.02 1.00 -3.53
N ILE A 280 -12.59 0.05 -2.79
CA ILE A 280 -13.96 -0.43 -3.03
C ILE A 280 -14.97 0.70 -2.81
N LEU A 281 -14.85 1.44 -1.71
CA LEU A 281 -15.71 2.59 -1.43
C LEU A 281 -15.55 3.70 -2.48
N ASP A 282 -14.32 4.02 -2.88
CA ASP A 282 -14.04 4.97 -3.95
C ASP A 282 -14.77 4.59 -5.26
N LEU A 283 -14.72 3.30 -5.64
CA LEU A 283 -15.39 2.79 -6.84
C LEU A 283 -16.91 2.81 -6.72
N LEU A 284 -17.45 2.30 -5.61
CA LEU A 284 -18.91 2.25 -5.40
C LEU A 284 -19.51 3.64 -5.40
N ILE A 285 -18.99 4.55 -4.57
CA ILE A 285 -19.53 5.91 -4.44
C ILE A 285 -19.36 6.66 -5.76
N SER A 286 -18.22 6.55 -6.43
CA SER A 286 -18.00 7.24 -7.71
C SER A 286 -18.92 6.72 -8.81
N THR A 287 -19.19 5.42 -8.86
CA THR A 287 -20.10 4.83 -9.84
C THR A 287 -21.54 5.29 -9.59
N VAL A 288 -22.01 5.24 -8.34
CA VAL A 288 -23.33 5.74 -7.96
C VAL A 288 -23.46 7.23 -8.27
N ALA A 289 -22.44 8.03 -7.91
CA ALA A 289 -22.44 9.46 -8.18
C ALA A 289 -22.53 9.75 -9.69
N ILE A 290 -21.78 9.06 -10.53
CA ILE A 290 -21.86 9.23 -11.99
C ILE A 290 -23.25 8.90 -12.49
N VAL A 291 -23.83 7.77 -12.09
CA VAL A 291 -25.20 7.36 -12.54
C VAL A 291 -26.23 8.42 -12.16
N LEU A 292 -26.18 8.90 -10.91
CA LEU A 292 -27.11 9.95 -10.44
C LEU A 292 -26.90 11.30 -11.13
N LEU A 293 -25.67 11.61 -11.54
CA LEU A 293 -25.33 12.87 -12.18
C LEU A 293 -25.47 12.84 -13.71
N ILE A 294 -25.83 11.71 -14.34
CA ILE A 294 -26.03 11.64 -15.81
C ILE A 294 -26.94 12.76 -16.33
N PRO A 295 -28.15 13.02 -15.77
CA PRO A 295 -29.00 14.11 -16.25
C PRO A 295 -28.32 15.48 -16.18
N VAL A 296 -27.62 15.73 -15.06
CA VAL A 296 -26.87 16.99 -14.85
C VAL A 296 -25.74 17.10 -15.88
N PHE A 297 -25.03 16.01 -16.16
CA PHE A 297 -23.95 16.00 -17.15
C PHE A 297 -24.46 16.33 -18.54
N ILE A 298 -25.61 15.79 -18.94
CA ILE A 298 -26.23 16.09 -20.23
C ILE A 298 -26.61 17.57 -20.33
N VAL A 299 -27.32 18.11 -19.33
CA VAL A 299 -27.73 19.50 -19.31
C VAL A 299 -26.53 20.45 -19.34
N LEU A 300 -25.54 20.23 -18.46
CA LEU A 300 -24.32 21.04 -18.43
C LEU A 300 -23.53 20.95 -19.74
N SER A 301 -23.45 19.78 -20.36
CA SER A 301 -22.77 19.59 -21.64
C SER A 301 -23.38 20.43 -22.74
N ILE A 302 -24.72 20.46 -22.81
CA ILE A 302 -25.45 21.28 -23.78
C ILE A 302 -25.20 22.79 -23.52
N LEU A 303 -25.38 23.23 -22.26
CA LEU A 303 -25.21 24.62 -21.86
C LEU A 303 -23.79 25.15 -22.12
N ILE A 304 -22.76 24.33 -21.80
CA ILE A 304 -21.35 24.66 -22.06
C ILE A 304 -21.07 24.79 -23.54
N LYS A 305 -21.67 23.90 -24.36
CA LYS A 305 -21.47 23.89 -25.82
C LYS A 305 -22.11 25.08 -26.49
N ILE A 306 -23.30 25.50 -26.00
CA ILE A 306 -24.01 26.70 -26.51
C ILE A 306 -23.31 28.00 -26.03
N GLY A 307 -22.87 28.03 -24.76
CA GLY A 307 -22.30 29.24 -24.15
C GLY A 307 -20.89 29.62 -24.63
N SER A 308 -20.11 28.68 -25.22
CA SER A 308 -18.78 28.99 -25.72
C SER A 308 -18.25 27.89 -26.69
N LYS A 309 -17.45 28.31 -27.69
CA LYS A 309 -16.81 27.37 -28.63
C LYS A 309 -15.74 26.53 -27.93
N GLY A 310 -15.64 25.24 -28.27
CA GLY A 310 -14.59 24.33 -27.82
C GLY A 310 -15.11 23.05 -27.13
N ASN A 311 -14.21 22.31 -26.47
CA ASN A 311 -14.52 21.03 -25.82
C ASN A 311 -15.30 21.22 -24.52
N ILE A 312 -16.25 20.35 -24.22
CA ILE A 312 -17.07 20.36 -23.00
C ILE A 312 -16.20 20.07 -21.78
N ILE A 313 -15.34 19.06 -21.91
CA ILE A 313 -14.44 18.63 -20.82
C ILE A 313 -13.07 19.28 -21.02
N PHE A 314 -12.65 19.99 -20.00
CA PHE A 314 -11.30 20.52 -19.86
C PHE A 314 -10.39 19.45 -19.23
N LYS A 315 -9.20 19.28 -19.79
CA LYS A 315 -8.19 18.33 -19.34
C LYS A 315 -6.92 19.09 -18.99
N GLN A 316 -6.42 18.91 -17.78
CA GLN A 316 -5.18 19.55 -17.33
C GLN A 316 -4.27 18.51 -16.68
N GLN A 317 -2.97 18.62 -16.95
CA GLN A 317 -1.97 17.78 -16.34
C GLN A 317 -1.75 18.15 -14.88
N ARG A 318 -1.77 17.16 -14.01
CA ARG A 318 -1.55 17.26 -12.56
C ARG A 318 -0.63 16.14 -12.12
N ILE A 319 -0.05 16.28 -10.93
CA ILE A 319 0.80 15.27 -10.32
C ILE A 319 -0.01 14.41 -9.37
N GLY A 320 0.16 13.09 -9.48
CA GLY A 320 -0.53 12.08 -8.70
C GLY A 320 0.42 11.22 -7.87
N LEU A 321 -0.04 10.01 -7.54
CA LEU A 321 0.69 9.05 -6.72
C LEU A 321 2.08 8.74 -7.30
N GLY A 322 3.12 8.83 -6.47
CA GLY A 322 4.50 8.56 -6.85
C GLY A 322 5.05 9.54 -7.89
N ASN A 323 4.63 10.79 -7.85
CA ASN A 323 5.00 11.87 -8.78
C ASN A 323 4.63 11.58 -10.25
N LYS A 324 3.71 10.65 -10.51
CA LYS A 324 3.28 10.34 -11.87
C LYS A 324 2.29 11.38 -12.38
N PRO A 325 2.52 11.97 -13.56
CA PRO A 325 1.57 12.91 -14.15
C PRO A 325 0.31 12.17 -14.63
N PHE A 326 -0.86 12.79 -14.40
CA PHE A 326 -2.14 12.34 -14.91
C PHE A 326 -2.99 13.52 -15.42
N LYS A 327 -4.05 13.26 -16.18
CA LYS A 327 -4.96 14.27 -16.68
C LYS A 327 -6.22 14.32 -15.81
N ILE A 328 -6.41 15.42 -15.09
CA ILE A 328 -7.66 15.69 -14.35
C ILE A 328 -8.76 16.13 -15.31
N PHE A 329 -9.99 15.68 -15.08
CA PHE A 329 -11.17 16.03 -15.88
C PHE A 329 -12.03 17.04 -15.13
N LYS A 330 -12.42 18.12 -15.82
CA LYS A 330 -13.36 19.14 -15.32
C LYS A 330 -14.30 19.57 -16.42
N PHE A 331 -15.48 20.05 -16.08
CA PHE A 331 -16.26 20.83 -17.04
C PHE A 331 -15.56 22.14 -17.34
N ARG A 332 -15.60 22.55 -18.61
CA ARG A 332 -15.02 23.82 -19.01
C ARG A 332 -15.80 24.98 -18.42
N SER A 333 -15.16 25.80 -17.59
CA SER A 333 -15.70 26.96 -16.92
C SER A 333 -15.09 28.28 -17.38
N MET A 334 -14.05 28.20 -18.23
CA MET A 334 -13.33 29.38 -18.77
C MET A 334 -13.38 29.39 -20.30
N PHE A 335 -13.17 30.58 -20.86
CA PHE A 335 -13.01 30.75 -22.30
C PHE A 335 -11.78 30.01 -22.83
N LEU A 336 -11.78 29.73 -24.16
CA LEU A 336 -10.61 29.16 -24.81
C LEU A 336 -9.39 30.07 -24.62
N GLU A 337 -8.23 29.41 -24.51
CA GLU A 337 -6.93 30.11 -24.41
C GLU A 337 -6.76 31.00 -23.16
N SER A 338 -7.53 30.73 -22.11
CA SER A 338 -7.46 31.46 -20.84
C SER A 338 -6.09 31.39 -20.13
N GLU A 339 -5.17 30.52 -20.57
CA GLU A 339 -3.83 30.35 -20.01
C GLU A 339 -2.71 30.73 -21.01
N LYS A 340 -2.96 31.56 -22.01
CA LYS A 340 -1.92 32.02 -22.96
C LYS A 340 -0.68 32.60 -22.26
N ASN A 341 -0.87 33.25 -21.12
CA ASN A 341 0.20 33.90 -20.35
C ASN A 341 0.79 32.99 -19.26
N GLY A 342 0.63 31.67 -19.38
CA GLY A 342 1.15 30.68 -18.43
C GLY A 342 0.21 30.35 -17.28
N PRO A 343 0.69 29.54 -16.31
CA PRO A 343 -0.08 29.10 -15.16
C PRO A 343 -0.40 30.25 -14.22
N GLN A 344 -1.68 30.54 -14.03
CA GLN A 344 -2.14 31.60 -13.10
C GLN A 344 -3.22 31.06 -12.17
N LEU A 345 -3.19 31.51 -10.92
CA LEU A 345 -4.28 31.27 -9.98
C LEU A 345 -5.49 32.10 -10.38
N SER A 346 -6.71 31.53 -10.28
CA SER A 346 -7.93 32.27 -10.56
C SER A 346 -8.35 33.10 -9.34
N SER A 347 -8.77 34.37 -9.58
CA SER A 347 -9.35 35.24 -8.56
C SER A 347 -10.89 35.16 -8.57
N GLN A 348 -11.56 35.82 -7.58
CA GLN A 348 -13.03 35.81 -7.49
C GLN A 348 -13.72 36.44 -8.73
N ASN A 349 -13.13 37.49 -9.31
CA ASN A 349 -13.68 38.22 -10.47
C ASN A 349 -12.82 38.01 -11.72
N ASP A 350 -12.31 36.81 -11.93
CA ASP A 350 -11.46 36.48 -13.08
C ASP A 350 -12.25 36.65 -14.40
N PRO A 351 -11.85 37.55 -15.31
CA PRO A 351 -12.55 37.78 -16.57
C PRO A 351 -12.51 36.58 -17.53
N ARG A 352 -11.63 35.64 -17.30
CA ARG A 352 -11.49 34.40 -18.08
C ARG A 352 -12.64 33.42 -17.87
N ILE A 353 -13.45 33.59 -16.80
CA ILE A 353 -14.54 32.70 -16.41
C ILE A 353 -15.82 33.08 -17.17
N THR A 354 -16.46 32.11 -17.82
CA THR A 354 -17.75 32.30 -18.50
C THR A 354 -18.87 32.55 -17.48
N PRO A 355 -20.01 33.23 -17.86
CA PRO A 355 -21.16 33.39 -16.96
C PRO A 355 -21.67 32.10 -16.37
N LEU A 356 -21.84 31.06 -17.20
CA LEU A 356 -22.16 29.69 -16.75
C LEU A 356 -21.04 29.11 -15.86
N GLY A 357 -19.79 29.39 -16.23
CA GLY A 357 -18.61 28.95 -15.48
C GLY A 357 -18.61 29.45 -14.04
N ARG A 358 -19.08 30.68 -13.77
CA ARG A 358 -19.21 31.18 -12.39
C ARG A 358 -20.19 30.37 -11.57
N PHE A 359 -21.32 29.98 -12.15
CA PHE A 359 -22.33 29.15 -11.50
C PHE A 359 -21.78 27.78 -11.19
N ILE A 360 -21.23 27.06 -12.19
CA ILE A 360 -20.75 25.68 -11.98
C ILE A 360 -19.54 25.60 -11.03
N ARG A 361 -18.69 26.65 -10.99
CA ARG A 361 -17.59 26.74 -10.01
C ARG A 361 -18.09 27.01 -8.60
N LYS A 362 -19.10 27.88 -8.44
CA LYS A 362 -19.72 28.18 -7.14
C LYS A 362 -20.37 26.91 -6.53
N THR A 363 -20.98 26.08 -7.38
CA THR A 363 -21.65 24.85 -6.98
C THR A 363 -20.73 23.62 -6.99
N ARG A 364 -19.45 23.79 -7.36
CA ARG A 364 -18.47 22.71 -7.55
C ARG A 364 -18.86 21.65 -8.60
N LEU A 365 -19.85 21.93 -9.43
CA LEU A 365 -20.27 21.03 -10.51
C LEU A 365 -19.19 20.86 -11.59
N ASP A 366 -18.30 21.85 -11.74
CA ASP A 366 -17.17 21.77 -12.66
C ASP A 366 -16.19 20.63 -12.31
N GLU A 367 -16.13 20.21 -11.06
CA GLU A 367 -15.22 19.15 -10.59
C GLU A 367 -15.84 17.75 -10.64
N THR A 368 -17.16 17.62 -10.91
CA THR A 368 -17.85 16.32 -10.93
C THR A 368 -17.31 15.32 -11.97
N PRO A 369 -16.73 15.70 -13.14
CA PRO A 369 -16.08 14.74 -14.03
C PRO A 369 -14.85 14.04 -13.42
N GLN A 370 -14.32 14.50 -12.27
CA GLN A 370 -13.24 13.84 -11.57
C GLN A 370 -13.62 12.45 -11.01
N PHE A 371 -14.92 12.14 -10.85
CA PHE A 371 -15.37 10.79 -10.53
C PHE A 371 -14.87 9.76 -11.56
N PHE A 372 -14.72 10.14 -12.84
CA PHE A 372 -14.09 9.28 -13.83
C PHE A 372 -12.59 9.07 -13.56
N ASN A 373 -11.87 10.06 -13.03
CA ASN A 373 -10.49 9.87 -12.60
C ASN A 373 -10.39 8.91 -11.41
N VAL A 374 -11.38 8.94 -10.50
CA VAL A 374 -11.44 7.98 -9.38
C VAL A 374 -11.67 6.57 -9.90
N ILE A 375 -12.63 6.35 -10.80
CA ILE A 375 -12.87 5.01 -11.39
C ILE A 375 -11.63 4.51 -12.11
N LYS A 376 -10.97 5.37 -12.90
CA LYS A 376 -9.74 5.02 -13.61
C LYS A 376 -8.57 4.68 -12.66
N GLY A 377 -8.60 5.20 -11.44
CA GLY A 377 -7.59 4.95 -10.40
C GLY A 377 -6.51 6.00 -10.28
N ASP A 378 -6.61 7.10 -11.04
CA ASP A 378 -5.69 8.24 -10.95
C ASP A 378 -5.91 9.02 -9.64
N MET A 379 -7.16 9.05 -9.14
CA MET A 379 -7.60 9.78 -7.95
C MET A 379 -8.34 8.89 -6.94
N SER A 380 -8.65 9.46 -5.80
CA SER A 380 -9.50 8.92 -4.75
C SER A 380 -10.57 9.97 -4.41
N LEU A 381 -11.63 9.60 -3.68
CA LEU A 381 -12.61 10.58 -3.19
C LEU A 381 -11.95 11.55 -2.21
N VAL A 382 -11.22 11.02 -1.23
CA VAL A 382 -10.54 11.81 -0.21
C VAL A 382 -9.02 11.65 -0.36
N GLY A 383 -8.32 12.76 -0.45
CA GLY A 383 -6.86 12.81 -0.60
C GLY A 383 -6.38 14.25 -0.75
N PRO A 384 -5.06 14.47 -0.80
CA PRO A 384 -4.51 15.81 -1.02
C PRO A 384 -4.93 16.33 -2.40
N ARG A 385 -5.08 17.65 -2.51
CA ARG A 385 -5.42 18.30 -3.78
C ARG A 385 -4.30 18.09 -4.80
N PRO A 386 -4.61 17.62 -6.03
CA PRO A 386 -3.58 17.46 -7.07
C PRO A 386 -3.15 18.82 -7.59
N GLU A 387 -1.85 19.11 -7.51
CA GLU A 387 -1.27 20.36 -7.98
C GLU A 387 -0.50 20.17 -9.30
N ARG A 388 -0.21 21.29 -9.98
CA ARG A 388 0.63 21.32 -11.20
C ARG A 388 2.09 21.26 -10.77
N GLN A 389 2.95 20.64 -11.59
CA GLN A 389 4.39 20.55 -11.31
C GLN A 389 5.00 21.91 -10.98
N PHE A 390 4.66 22.94 -11.74
CA PHE A 390 5.14 24.29 -11.51
C PHE A 390 4.92 24.79 -10.07
N PHE A 391 3.70 24.61 -9.53
CA PHE A 391 3.41 25.01 -8.16
C PHE A 391 4.06 24.10 -7.11
N ILE A 392 4.17 22.81 -7.41
CA ILE A 392 4.88 21.85 -6.54
C ILE A 392 6.34 22.27 -6.37
N ASP A 393 7.01 22.63 -7.47
CA ASP A 393 8.41 23.05 -7.45
C ASP A 393 8.61 24.35 -6.62
N GLU A 394 7.67 25.28 -6.70
CA GLU A 394 7.67 26.50 -5.87
C GLU A 394 7.44 26.19 -4.39
N ILE A 395 6.51 25.29 -4.07
CA ILE A 395 6.21 24.91 -2.68
C ILE A 395 7.39 24.16 -2.07
N ILE A 396 8.02 23.24 -2.80
CA ILE A 396 9.14 22.45 -2.32
C ILE A 396 10.33 23.34 -1.95
N LYS A 397 10.57 24.46 -2.66
CA LYS A 397 11.63 25.43 -2.29
C LYS A 397 11.42 25.98 -0.88
N LYS A 398 10.17 26.19 -0.45
CA LYS A 398 9.81 26.73 0.87
C LYS A 398 9.56 25.64 1.92
N ALA A 399 9.06 24.50 1.49
CA ALA A 399 8.64 23.38 2.35
C ALA A 399 9.09 22.03 1.74
N PRO A 400 10.35 21.60 1.95
CA PRO A 400 10.90 20.38 1.33
C PRO A 400 10.11 19.10 1.62
N HIS A 401 9.45 19.01 2.78
CA HIS A 401 8.60 17.88 3.17
C HIS A 401 7.33 17.73 2.31
N TYR A 402 6.98 18.73 1.50
CA TYR A 402 5.84 18.64 0.56
C TYR A 402 6.00 17.52 -0.47
N LYS A 403 7.25 17.05 -0.71
CA LYS A 403 7.52 15.86 -1.55
C LYS A 403 6.75 14.61 -1.11
N HIS A 404 6.47 14.48 0.20
CA HIS A 404 5.75 13.31 0.74
C HIS A 404 4.25 13.28 0.41
N ILE A 405 3.67 14.38 -0.07
CA ILE A 405 2.25 14.45 -0.41
C ILE A 405 1.91 13.52 -1.58
N SER A 406 2.87 13.26 -2.46
CA SER A 406 2.72 12.33 -3.59
C SER A 406 2.74 10.84 -3.20
N ASN A 407 2.99 10.50 -1.93
CA ASN A 407 2.95 9.12 -1.45
C ASN A 407 1.52 8.57 -1.30
N VAL A 408 0.50 9.43 -1.45
CA VAL A 408 -0.91 9.06 -1.44
C VAL A 408 -1.61 9.53 -2.72
N LYS A 409 -2.72 8.86 -3.09
CA LYS A 409 -3.52 9.30 -4.24
C LYS A 409 -4.15 10.66 -3.96
N PRO A 410 -4.13 11.58 -4.94
CA PRO A 410 -4.85 12.84 -4.81
C PRO A 410 -6.36 12.62 -4.71
N GLY A 411 -7.06 13.51 -4.01
CA GLY A 411 -8.49 13.45 -3.77
C GLY A 411 -9.30 14.47 -4.58
N ILE A 412 -10.61 14.20 -4.72
CA ILE A 412 -11.59 15.20 -5.14
C ILE A 412 -11.77 16.20 -4.01
N THR A 413 -11.82 15.72 -2.76
CA THR A 413 -11.90 16.54 -1.55
C THR A 413 -10.73 16.24 -0.61
N SER A 414 -10.41 17.19 0.26
CA SER A 414 -9.37 17.09 1.28
C SER A 414 -9.83 17.69 2.62
N TRP A 415 -9.12 17.34 3.71
CA TRP A 415 -9.41 17.90 5.04
C TRP A 415 -9.13 19.41 5.16
N GLY A 416 -8.47 20.02 4.18
CA GLY A 416 -8.10 21.43 4.17
C GLY A 416 -8.88 22.27 3.14
N GLN A 417 -9.98 21.75 2.63
CA GLN A 417 -10.85 22.47 1.68
C GLN A 417 -12.10 23.01 2.37
#